data_c93d88387352e69e23dbd5564f313059
#
_entry.id   c93d88387352e69e23dbd5564f313059
#
_cell.length_a   1.000
_cell.length_b   1.000
_cell.length_c   1.000
_cell.angle_alpha   90.00
_cell.angle_beta   90.00
_cell.angle_gamma   90.00
#
_symmetry.space_group_name_H-M   'P 1'
#
loop_
_entity.id
_entity.type
_entity.pdbx_description
1 polymer ?
#
loop_
_entity_poly.entity_id
_entity_poly.type
_entity_poly.pdbx_seq_one_letter_code
_entity_poly.pdbx_strand_id
1 'polypeptide(L)'
;MPHAIDVHGHLLVPEANALTAGHPREAADAAAERESFNAHSIEINQAQIKRVFPQLTDVDQRLEDMAASQVTHQIVGPMPMHRYWAEPDLAYALTRTINEAVAAHCHKSPT
;
A
#
# COMPACT_ATOMS: atom_id res chain seq x y z
N MET A 1 -28.23 1.95 -14.38
CA MET A 1 -26.87 2.53 -14.38
C MET A 1 -25.86 1.41 -14.52
N PRO A 2 -24.91 1.51 -15.42
CA PRO A 2 -23.83 0.54 -15.46
C PRO A 2 -23.01 0.65 -14.16
N HIS A 3 -22.78 -0.48 -13.54
CA HIS A 3 -21.94 -0.58 -12.35
C HIS A 3 -20.58 -1.11 -12.79
N ALA A 4 -19.52 -0.48 -12.32
CA ALA A 4 -18.16 -0.91 -12.59
C ALA A 4 -17.63 -1.75 -11.43
N ILE A 5 -16.82 -2.76 -11.77
CA ILE A 5 -16.02 -3.51 -10.81
C ILE A 5 -14.56 -3.13 -11.08
N ASP A 6 -13.89 -2.57 -10.10
CA ASP A 6 -12.46 -2.28 -10.17
C ASP A 6 -11.69 -3.53 -9.72
N VAL A 7 -10.89 -4.07 -10.62
CA VAL A 7 -10.15 -5.32 -10.38
C VAL A 7 -8.73 -5.10 -9.88
N HIS A 8 -8.31 -3.86 -9.63
CA HIS A 8 -6.95 -3.54 -9.25
C HIS A 8 -6.86 -2.31 -8.34
N GLY A 9 -7.22 -2.48 -7.08
CA GLY A 9 -7.02 -1.45 -6.05
C GLY A 9 -5.83 -1.78 -5.13
N HIS A 10 -5.14 -0.76 -4.66
CA HIS A 10 -4.04 -0.91 -3.71
C HIS A 10 -4.39 -0.41 -2.31
N LEU A 11 -3.88 -1.12 -1.31
CA LEU A 11 -3.89 -0.72 0.09
C LEU A 11 -2.45 -0.52 0.57
N LEU A 12 -2.18 0.62 1.16
CA LEU A 12 -0.93 0.86 1.88
C LEU A 12 -1.08 0.33 3.31
N VAL A 13 -0.09 -0.42 3.78
CA VAL A 13 -0.06 -1.02 5.12
C VAL A 13 1.11 -0.43 5.92
N PRO A 14 0.90 0.69 6.63
CA PRO A 14 1.97 1.37 7.38
C PRO A 14 2.60 0.48 8.46
N GLU A 15 1.85 -0.45 9.04
CA GLU A 15 2.31 -1.38 10.07
C GLU A 15 3.44 -2.29 9.56
N ALA A 16 3.43 -2.62 8.27
CA ALA A 16 4.50 -3.40 7.66
C ALA A 16 5.82 -2.62 7.60
N ASN A 17 5.76 -1.30 7.40
CA ASN A 17 6.95 -0.45 7.45
C ASN A 17 7.58 -0.41 8.83
N ALA A 18 6.79 -0.49 9.89
CA ALA A 18 7.29 -0.52 11.26
C ALA A 18 8.14 -1.76 11.55
N LEU A 19 7.85 -2.90 10.91
CA LEU A 19 8.61 -4.13 11.06
C LEU A 19 10.03 -4.06 10.48
N THR A 20 10.24 -3.23 9.48
CA THR A 20 11.54 -3.08 8.81
C THR A 20 12.25 -1.78 9.15
N ALA A 21 11.63 -0.91 9.95
CA ALA A 21 12.22 0.36 10.35
C ALA A 21 13.56 0.14 11.06
N GLY A 22 14.59 0.82 10.58
CA GLY A 22 15.97 0.69 11.10
C GLY A 22 16.74 -0.53 10.60
N HIS A 23 16.15 -1.38 9.77
CA HIS A 23 16.87 -2.50 9.17
C HIS A 23 17.91 -1.98 8.17
N PRO A 24 19.18 -2.50 8.18
CA PRO A 24 20.24 -2.01 7.29
C PRO A 24 19.88 -2.06 5.79
N ARG A 25 19.09 -3.05 5.37
CA ARG A 25 18.65 -3.19 3.98
C ARG A 25 17.66 -2.11 3.54
N GLU A 26 16.87 -1.56 4.44
CA GLU A 26 16.00 -0.41 4.13
C GLU A 26 16.83 0.82 3.70
N ALA A 27 17.91 1.08 4.41
CA ALA A 27 18.81 2.17 4.06
C ALA A 27 19.53 1.92 2.73
N ALA A 28 19.91 0.67 2.44
CA ALA A 28 20.53 0.28 1.18
C ALA A 28 19.55 0.43 0.01
N ASP A 29 18.30 0.01 0.19
CA ASP A 29 17.25 0.17 -0.84
C ASP A 29 16.97 1.65 -1.12
N ALA A 30 16.87 2.48 -0.09
CA ALA A 30 16.70 3.92 -0.24
C ALA A 30 17.90 4.60 -0.94
N ALA A 31 19.11 4.10 -0.72
CA ALA A 31 20.30 4.58 -1.44
C ALA A 31 20.24 4.19 -2.92
N ALA A 32 19.89 2.94 -3.22
CA ALA A 32 19.72 2.46 -4.59
C ALA A 32 18.61 3.22 -5.35
N GLU A 33 17.53 3.54 -4.67
CA GLU A 33 16.45 4.37 -5.24
C GLU A 33 16.99 5.76 -5.63
N ARG A 34 17.77 6.40 -4.75
CA ARG A 34 18.36 7.71 -5.04
C ARG A 34 19.37 7.68 -6.18
N GLU A 35 20.03 6.55 -6.39
CA GLU A 35 20.92 6.36 -7.55
C GLU A 35 20.15 6.11 -8.85
N SER A 36 19.01 5.44 -8.77
CA SER A 36 18.18 5.06 -9.92
C SER A 36 17.29 6.20 -10.40
N PHE A 37 16.82 7.03 -9.50
CA PHE A 37 15.92 8.16 -9.79
C PHE A 37 16.57 9.46 -9.33
N ASN A 38 16.31 10.54 -10.06
CA ASN A 38 16.79 11.86 -9.61
C ASN A 38 15.98 12.36 -8.39
N ALA A 39 16.58 13.27 -7.62
CA ALA A 39 16.00 13.81 -6.40
C ALA A 39 14.61 14.44 -6.62
N HIS A 40 14.41 15.10 -7.75
CA HIS A 40 13.14 15.74 -8.09
C HIS A 40 12.02 14.73 -8.31
N SER A 41 12.30 13.61 -9.00
CA SER A 41 11.32 12.53 -9.18
C SER A 41 10.94 11.88 -7.86
N ILE A 42 11.90 11.67 -6.97
CA ILE A 42 11.65 11.13 -5.62
C ILE A 42 10.77 12.08 -4.81
N GLU A 43 11.07 13.37 -4.83
CA GLU A 43 10.29 14.40 -4.14
C GLU A 43 8.83 14.44 -4.63
N ILE A 44 8.62 14.45 -5.96
CA ILE A 44 7.28 14.41 -6.55
C ILE A 44 6.52 13.15 -6.12
N ASN A 45 7.16 11.99 -6.18
CA ASN A 45 6.54 10.73 -5.78
C ASN A 45 6.14 10.73 -4.30
N GLN A 46 7.01 11.20 -3.42
CA GLN A 46 6.72 11.32 -2.00
C GLN A 46 5.56 12.29 -1.72
N ALA A 47 5.53 13.42 -2.40
CA ALA A 47 4.44 14.38 -2.29
C ALA A 47 3.10 13.79 -2.78
N GLN A 48 3.14 13.01 -3.86
CA GLN A 48 1.96 12.31 -4.39
C GLN A 48 1.44 11.27 -3.40
N ILE A 49 2.31 10.40 -2.87
CA ILE A 49 1.91 9.38 -1.88
C ILE A 49 1.30 10.05 -0.64
N LYS A 50 1.90 11.13 -0.14
CA LYS A 50 1.37 11.88 0.99
C LYS A 50 -0.03 12.45 0.70
N ARG A 51 -0.25 12.96 -0.50
CA ARG A 51 -1.54 13.53 -0.91
C ARG A 51 -2.64 12.48 -1.00
N VAL A 52 -2.34 11.28 -1.52
CA VAL A 52 -3.30 10.19 -1.70
C VAL A 52 -3.32 9.19 -0.55
N PHE A 53 -2.61 9.48 0.54
CA PHE A 53 -2.52 8.59 1.68
C PHE A 53 -3.88 8.17 2.25
N PRO A 54 -4.87 9.08 2.41
CA PRO A 54 -6.20 8.68 2.86
C PRO A 54 -6.87 7.66 1.93
N GLN A 55 -6.80 7.85 0.63
CA GLN A 55 -7.37 6.91 -0.35
C GLN A 55 -6.70 5.52 -0.29
N LEU A 56 -5.44 5.47 0.15
CA LEU A 56 -4.68 4.23 0.24
C LEU A 56 -4.84 3.51 1.58
N THR A 57 -5.39 4.15 2.61
CA THR A 57 -5.42 3.62 3.97
C THR A 57 -6.80 3.63 4.62
N ASP A 58 -7.66 4.58 4.27
CA ASP A 58 -8.95 4.78 4.92
C ASP A 58 -10.07 4.11 4.12
N VAL A 59 -10.81 3.24 4.79
CA VAL A 59 -11.93 2.53 4.18
C VAL A 59 -13.09 3.46 3.83
N ASP A 60 -13.41 4.40 4.68
CA ASP A 60 -14.55 5.31 4.46
C ASP A 60 -14.26 6.23 3.27
N GLN A 61 -13.04 6.77 3.18
CA GLN A 61 -12.62 7.55 2.01
C GLN A 61 -12.66 6.71 0.73
N ARG A 62 -12.23 5.46 0.79
CA ARG A 62 -12.31 4.54 -0.36
C ARG A 62 -13.73 4.32 -0.82
N LEU A 63 -14.65 4.09 0.10
CA LEU A 63 -16.07 3.87 -0.23
C LEU A 63 -16.72 5.12 -0.84
N GLU A 64 -16.38 6.30 -0.35
CA GLU A 64 -16.82 7.57 -0.94
C GLU A 64 -16.31 7.73 -2.37
N ASP A 65 -15.03 7.48 -2.62
CA ASP A 65 -14.42 7.58 -3.95
C ASP A 65 -15.01 6.53 -4.92
N MET A 66 -15.26 5.31 -4.46
CA MET A 66 -15.95 4.28 -5.23
C MET A 66 -17.36 4.71 -5.63
N ALA A 67 -18.12 5.25 -4.68
CA ALA A 67 -19.47 5.75 -4.95
C ALA A 67 -19.46 6.89 -5.96
N ALA A 68 -18.55 7.84 -5.83
CA ALA A 68 -18.39 8.96 -6.77
C ALA A 68 -18.01 8.49 -8.17
N SER A 69 -17.27 7.39 -8.29
CA SER A 69 -16.82 6.80 -9.56
C SER A 69 -17.78 5.71 -10.09
N GLN A 70 -18.91 5.47 -9.43
CA GLN A 70 -19.87 4.40 -9.77
C GLN A 70 -19.25 2.99 -9.74
N VAL A 71 -18.21 2.79 -8.93
CA VAL A 71 -17.59 1.49 -8.67
C VAL A 71 -18.35 0.82 -7.53
N THR A 72 -18.90 -0.35 -7.78
CA THR A 72 -19.68 -1.11 -6.78
C THR A 72 -18.84 -2.09 -5.99
N HIS A 73 -17.83 -2.66 -6.62
CA HIS A 73 -16.91 -3.63 -6.00
C HIS A 73 -15.47 -3.29 -6.39
N GLN A 74 -14.55 -3.49 -5.47
CA GLN A 74 -13.13 -3.34 -5.73
C GLN A 74 -12.35 -4.53 -5.18
N ILE A 75 -11.48 -5.09 -6.00
CA ILE A 75 -10.49 -6.08 -5.55
C ILE A 75 -9.29 -5.31 -5.02
N VAL A 76 -8.98 -5.48 -3.74
CA VAL A 76 -7.91 -4.76 -3.05
C VAL A 76 -6.76 -5.70 -2.74
N GLY A 77 -5.57 -5.32 -3.20
CA GLY A 77 -4.31 -5.96 -2.84
C GLY A 77 -3.37 -4.99 -2.11
N PRO A 78 -2.34 -5.49 -1.46
CA PRO A 78 -1.34 -4.62 -0.84
C PRO A 78 -0.55 -3.86 -1.90
N MET A 79 -0.07 -2.66 -1.56
CA MET A 79 0.97 -2.01 -2.36
C MET A 79 2.21 -2.89 -2.39
N PRO A 80 2.86 -3.03 -3.55
CA PRO A 80 4.09 -3.82 -3.65
C PRO A 80 5.16 -3.34 -2.67
N MET A 81 5.70 -4.28 -1.91
CA MET A 81 6.80 -4.05 -0.99
C MET A 81 7.91 -5.02 -1.34
N HIS A 82 8.91 -4.54 -2.08
CA HIS A 82 9.99 -5.38 -2.62
C HIS A 82 11.09 -5.64 -1.59
N ARG A 83 10.73 -6.33 -0.48
CA ARG A 83 11.67 -6.71 0.59
C ARG A 83 12.09 -8.16 0.49
N TYR A 84 12.52 -8.57 -0.70
CA TYR A 84 12.93 -9.95 -0.99
C TYR A 84 14.19 -10.38 -0.22
N TRP A 85 14.89 -9.43 0.38
CA TRP A 85 16.04 -9.66 1.25
C TRP A 85 15.66 -10.06 2.68
N ALA A 86 14.37 -10.03 3.03
CA ALA A 86 13.94 -10.34 4.39
C ALA A 86 14.24 -11.80 4.74
N GLU A 87 14.85 -12.00 5.90
CA GLU A 87 15.04 -13.34 6.46
C GLU A 87 13.69 -14.01 6.73
N PRO A 88 13.63 -15.37 6.79
CA PRO A 88 12.36 -16.09 6.85
C PRO A 88 11.39 -15.62 7.93
N ASP A 89 11.86 -15.36 9.15
CA ASP A 89 11.02 -14.90 10.24
C ASP A 89 10.45 -13.49 9.99
N LEU A 90 11.25 -12.58 9.47
CA LEU A 90 10.80 -11.24 9.09
C LEU A 90 9.86 -11.30 7.88
N ALA A 91 10.16 -12.12 6.89
CA ALA A 91 9.31 -12.30 5.72
C ALA A 91 7.93 -12.87 6.12
N TYR A 92 7.90 -13.82 7.05
CA TYR A 92 6.66 -14.34 7.60
C TYR A 92 5.87 -13.26 8.34
N ALA A 93 6.53 -12.50 9.22
CA ALA A 93 5.89 -11.41 9.96
C ALA A 93 5.32 -10.34 9.03
N LEU A 94 6.07 -9.93 8.00
CA LEU A 94 5.61 -8.98 6.97
C LEU A 94 4.39 -9.49 6.24
N THR A 95 4.46 -10.72 5.73
CA THR A 95 3.35 -11.33 4.96
C THR A 95 2.09 -11.44 5.81
N ARG A 96 2.23 -11.90 7.04
CA ARG A 96 1.11 -12.00 7.98
C ARG A 96 0.49 -10.64 8.29
N THR A 97 1.30 -9.65 8.64
CA THR A 97 0.84 -8.29 8.95
C THR A 97 0.09 -7.68 7.77
N ILE A 98 0.62 -7.83 6.57
CA ILE A 98 -0.01 -7.32 5.34
C ILE A 98 -1.34 -8.02 5.07
N ASN A 99 -1.38 -9.35 5.12
CA ASN A 99 -2.59 -10.11 4.87
C ASN A 99 -3.69 -9.82 5.90
N GLU A 100 -3.34 -9.72 7.18
CA GLU A 100 -4.27 -9.37 8.24
C GLU A 100 -4.83 -7.94 8.07
N ALA A 101 -3.99 -6.99 7.67
CA ALA A 101 -4.41 -5.61 7.41
C ALA A 101 -5.38 -5.52 6.21
N VAL A 102 -5.07 -6.21 5.11
CA VAL A 102 -5.95 -6.28 3.92
C VAL A 102 -7.29 -6.92 4.29
N ALA A 103 -7.27 -8.04 5.00
CA ALA A 103 -8.48 -8.72 5.44
C ALA A 103 -9.34 -7.82 6.36
N ALA A 104 -8.72 -7.14 7.32
CA ALA A 104 -9.42 -6.22 8.21
C ALA A 104 -10.03 -5.03 7.46
N HIS A 105 -9.32 -4.48 6.47
CA HIS A 105 -9.81 -3.40 5.63
C HIS A 105 -11.04 -3.83 4.82
N CYS A 106 -10.98 -4.99 4.17
CA CYS A 106 -12.10 -5.52 3.38
C CYS A 106 -13.27 -5.94 4.26
N HIS A 107 -13.02 -6.41 5.48
CA HIS A 107 -14.08 -6.84 6.40
C HIS A 107 -15.00 -5.70 6.87
N LYS A 108 -14.55 -4.47 6.83
CA LYS A 108 -15.38 -3.29 7.15
C LYS A 108 -16.48 -3.05 6.12
N SER A 109 -16.29 -3.52 4.89
CA SER A 109 -17.29 -3.46 3.82
C SER A 109 -17.15 -4.67 2.90
N PRO A 110 -17.69 -5.84 3.27
CA PRO A 110 -17.45 -7.10 2.57
C PRO A 110 -18.22 -7.25 1.25
N THR A 111 -19.15 -6.37 0.97
CA THR A 111 -19.99 -6.43 -0.24
C THR A 111 -20.00 -5.12 -1.00
#